data_60265fa40fc843ee15eada722577f40a
#
_entry.id   60265fa40fc843ee15eada722577f40a
#
_cell.length_a   1.000
_cell.length_b   1.000
_cell.length_c   1.000
_cell.angle_alpha   90.00
_cell.angle_beta   90.00
_cell.angle_gamma   90.00
#
_symmetry.space_group_name_H-M   'P 1'
#
loop_
_entity.id
_entity.type
_entity.pdbx_description
1 polymer ?
#
loop_
_entity_poly.entity_id
_entity_poly.type
_entity_poly.pdbx_seq_one_letter_code
_entity_poly.pdbx_strand_id
1 'polypeptide(L)'
;MEAALEGAAQQLDFCAIVAHALWPDIPGKEEQRLAWVIDYHVGAFERVRENWSEIQDLNLKYHNPGRFLTILAYECHNMQDGDHNVYNFDPRAPILEASSIPDLKRKLSEKKALVIPHHMGYINGYRGFNWDSFVEGDQTPFIEIYSRHGCSETDLGPYPMLHDMGPRSHEGTAETGLRRGHKFGMMASTDQHGGYPGSYGDGRIGVWAKDLTMDTLWEAFLARRVYGSTGEKIILDFRLNNVWMGEEIETGSRRGLSLRAEGNDLIDYVEIIKNGRRLERMNGPFLPEVPGGDHVRAKVRVEWGWNKDEGYTEWEGSLELTDGAILSATPCFRGLPVTSPQTGLEHETRVWLPL
;
A
#
# COMPACT_ATOMS: atom_id res chain seq x y z
N MET A 1 9.36 16.51 5.31
CA MET A 1 8.16 16.00 5.98
C MET A 1 7.00 17.00 5.93
N GLU A 2 7.19 18.27 6.27
CA GLU A 2 6.10 19.26 6.32
C GLU A 2 5.32 19.37 5.00
N ALA A 3 6.00 19.57 3.88
CA ALA A 3 5.34 19.64 2.56
C ALA A 3 4.55 18.36 2.20
N ALA A 4 5.03 17.20 2.67
CA ALA A 4 4.32 15.93 2.46
C ALA A 4 3.02 15.86 3.27
N LEU A 5 3.03 16.33 4.53
CA LEU A 5 1.81 16.42 5.35
C LEU A 5 0.82 17.44 4.81
N GLU A 6 1.33 18.59 4.32
CA GLU A 6 0.51 19.61 3.70
C GLU A 6 -0.20 19.08 2.43
N GLY A 7 0.54 18.39 1.56
CA GLY A 7 -0.04 17.73 0.38
C GLY A 7 -1.03 16.63 0.72
N ALA A 8 -0.72 15.80 1.73
CA ALA A 8 -1.62 14.76 2.21
C ALA A 8 -2.94 15.32 2.74
N ALA A 9 -2.89 16.38 3.53
CA ALA A 9 -4.09 17.01 4.12
C ALA A 9 -5.06 17.61 3.08
N GLN A 10 -4.64 17.79 1.84
CA GLN A 10 -5.48 18.27 0.76
C GLN A 10 -6.28 17.18 0.06
N GLN A 11 -5.88 15.92 0.19
CA GLN A 11 -6.44 14.81 -0.59
C GLN A 11 -6.79 13.54 0.21
N LEU A 12 -6.30 13.42 1.43
CA LEU A 12 -6.49 12.26 2.30
C LEU A 12 -7.23 12.65 3.58
N ASP A 13 -7.93 11.69 4.18
CA ASP A 13 -8.57 11.87 5.48
C ASP A 13 -7.57 11.63 6.61
N PHE A 14 -6.58 10.77 6.39
CA PHE A 14 -5.50 10.53 7.33
C PHE A 14 -4.22 10.07 6.62
N CYS A 15 -3.09 10.24 7.30
CA CYS A 15 -1.78 9.83 6.80
C CYS A 15 -0.84 9.42 7.92
N ALA A 16 0.01 8.44 7.64
CA ALA A 16 1.20 8.13 8.43
C ALA A 16 2.42 8.30 7.53
N ILE A 17 3.32 9.23 7.89
CA ILE A 17 4.64 9.30 7.26
C ILE A 17 5.58 8.42 8.05
N VAL A 18 6.04 7.35 7.42
CA VAL A 18 6.84 6.30 8.05
C VAL A 18 8.31 6.54 7.74
N ALA A 19 9.08 6.86 8.76
CA ALA A 19 10.51 7.07 8.63
C ALA A 19 11.29 5.79 8.97
N HIS A 20 12.32 5.45 8.19
CA HIS A 20 13.23 4.36 8.50
C HIS A 20 13.95 4.65 9.83
N ALA A 21 13.79 3.82 10.86
CA ALA A 21 14.27 4.14 12.20
C ALA A 21 15.19 3.10 12.83
N LEU A 22 15.04 1.83 12.52
CA LEU A 22 15.87 0.77 13.08
C LEU A 22 15.94 -0.48 12.18
N TRP A 23 17.00 -1.25 12.41
CA TRP A 23 17.26 -2.51 11.73
C TRP A 23 18.00 -3.46 12.68
N PRO A 24 17.28 -4.23 13.53
CA PRO A 24 17.87 -5.04 14.58
C PRO A 24 18.89 -6.10 14.11
N ASP A 25 18.62 -6.71 12.98
CA ASP A 25 19.44 -7.76 12.37
C ASP A 25 20.22 -7.25 11.14
N ILE A 26 20.63 -5.96 11.17
CA ILE A 26 21.39 -5.35 10.08
C ILE A 26 22.63 -6.21 9.75
N PRO A 27 22.81 -6.62 8.48
CA PRO A 27 23.94 -7.46 8.11
C PRO A 27 25.26 -6.71 8.24
N GLY A 28 26.35 -7.45 8.37
CA GLY A 28 27.70 -6.87 8.37
C GLY A 28 28.07 -6.30 7.01
N LYS A 29 28.98 -5.31 7.02
CA LYS A 29 29.48 -4.67 5.77
C LYS A 29 30.35 -5.60 4.91
N GLU A 30 30.64 -6.80 5.39
CA GLU A 30 31.35 -7.82 4.63
C GLU A 30 30.56 -8.28 3.39
N GLU A 31 29.24 -8.14 3.41
CA GLU A 31 28.40 -8.29 2.23
C GLU A 31 28.52 -7.02 1.35
N GLN A 32 29.59 -6.95 0.54
CA GLN A 32 29.87 -5.79 -0.32
C GLN A 32 28.67 -5.31 -1.13
N ARG A 33 27.80 -6.25 -1.50
CA ARG A 33 26.53 -5.97 -2.24
C ARG A 33 25.57 -5.07 -1.46
N LEU A 34 25.59 -5.12 -0.13
CA LEU A 34 24.68 -4.38 0.75
C LEU A 34 25.34 -3.18 1.43
N ALA A 35 26.64 -2.97 1.26
CA ALA A 35 27.39 -1.96 2.01
C ALA A 35 26.80 -0.55 1.85
N TRP A 36 26.42 -0.15 0.63
CA TRP A 36 25.83 1.16 0.36
C TRP A 36 24.43 1.30 0.98
N VAL A 37 23.63 0.23 0.96
CA VAL A 37 22.29 0.21 1.58
C VAL A 37 22.40 0.35 3.08
N ILE A 38 23.38 -0.35 3.69
CA ILE A 38 23.66 -0.28 5.13
C ILE A 38 24.04 1.14 5.52
N ASP A 39 25.00 1.76 4.81
CA ASP A 39 25.45 3.12 5.10
C ASP A 39 24.32 4.15 4.95
N TYR A 40 23.51 4.01 3.91
CA TYR A 40 22.33 4.84 3.69
C TYR A 40 21.35 4.76 4.87
N HIS A 41 21.02 3.55 5.34
CA HIS A 41 20.05 3.34 6.41
C HIS A 41 20.59 3.80 7.76
N VAL A 42 21.85 3.48 8.10
CA VAL A 42 22.47 3.91 9.37
C VAL A 42 22.43 5.44 9.50
N GLY A 43 22.86 6.15 8.45
CA GLY A 43 22.79 7.62 8.45
C GLY A 43 21.35 8.18 8.47
N ALA A 44 20.39 7.44 7.92
CA ALA A 44 18.97 7.82 8.00
C ALA A 44 18.43 7.64 9.44
N PHE A 45 18.75 6.53 10.10
CA PHE A 45 18.30 6.25 11.46
C PHE A 45 18.80 7.30 12.47
N GLU A 46 20.06 7.71 12.36
CA GLU A 46 20.63 8.79 13.19
C GLU A 46 19.83 10.09 13.00
N ARG A 47 19.65 10.53 11.76
CA ARG A 47 18.87 11.75 11.47
C ARG A 47 17.43 11.68 11.98
N VAL A 48 16.76 10.53 11.86
CA VAL A 48 15.38 10.35 12.34
C VAL A 48 15.33 10.47 13.86
N ARG A 49 16.28 9.84 14.59
CA ARG A 49 16.36 9.94 16.06
C ARG A 49 16.64 11.34 16.54
N GLU A 50 17.59 12.03 15.92
CA GLU A 50 17.92 13.41 16.25
C GLU A 50 16.74 14.37 16.06
N ASN A 51 15.92 14.14 15.03
CA ASN A 51 14.78 15.00 14.69
C ASN A 51 13.43 14.42 15.15
N TRP A 52 13.41 13.38 16.00
CA TRP A 52 12.16 12.71 16.37
C TRP A 52 11.15 13.64 17.05
N SER A 53 11.61 14.56 17.90
CA SER A 53 10.74 15.55 18.53
C SER A 53 10.11 16.50 17.51
N GLU A 54 10.86 16.93 16.49
CA GLU A 54 10.33 17.75 15.40
C GLU A 54 9.29 16.98 14.56
N ILE A 55 9.55 15.71 14.30
CA ILE A 55 8.59 14.82 13.60
C ILE A 55 7.29 14.72 14.39
N GLN A 56 7.36 14.56 15.71
CA GLN A 56 6.18 14.56 16.58
C GLN A 56 5.44 15.90 16.53
N ASP A 57 6.15 17.02 16.59
CA ASP A 57 5.55 18.35 16.55
C ASP A 57 4.87 18.62 15.20
N LEU A 58 5.46 18.19 14.07
CA LEU A 58 4.86 18.29 12.75
C LEU A 58 3.60 17.42 12.64
N ASN A 59 3.61 16.20 13.16
CA ASN A 59 2.39 15.38 13.22
C ASN A 59 1.28 16.11 13.98
N LEU A 60 1.57 16.63 15.18
CA LEU A 60 0.59 17.37 15.98
C LEU A 60 0.10 18.65 15.29
N LYS A 61 0.97 19.37 14.59
CA LYS A 61 0.63 20.59 13.85
C LYS A 61 -0.44 20.34 12.79
N TYR A 62 -0.36 19.23 12.08
CA TYR A 62 -1.30 18.89 11.00
C TYR A 62 -2.48 18.04 11.47
N HIS A 63 -2.47 17.57 12.71
CA HIS A 63 -3.53 16.74 13.28
C HIS A 63 -4.79 17.58 13.56
N ASN A 64 -5.85 17.34 12.80
CA ASN A 64 -7.11 18.09 12.88
C ASN A 64 -8.30 17.10 12.83
N PRO A 65 -8.77 16.58 13.98
CA PRO A 65 -9.89 15.65 14.02
C PRO A 65 -11.13 16.18 13.30
N GLY A 66 -11.79 15.29 12.56
CA GLY A 66 -12.92 15.63 11.69
C GLY A 66 -12.53 16.15 10.31
N ARG A 67 -11.23 16.43 10.05
CA ARG A 67 -10.74 16.88 8.77
C ARG A 67 -9.54 16.10 8.23
N PHE A 68 -8.51 15.92 9.05
CA PHE A 68 -7.30 15.19 8.69
C PHE A 68 -6.60 14.67 9.94
N LEU A 69 -6.27 13.39 9.96
CA LEU A 69 -5.53 12.77 11.07
C LEU A 69 -4.11 12.43 10.65
N THR A 70 -3.18 12.63 11.55
CA THR A 70 -1.81 12.14 11.42
C THR A 70 -1.56 11.04 12.43
N ILE A 71 -0.91 9.97 11.99
CA ILE A 71 -0.47 8.86 12.84
C ILE A 71 1.05 8.89 12.90
N LEU A 72 1.61 8.98 14.09
CA LEU A 72 3.06 8.94 14.29
C LEU A 72 3.58 7.54 13.96
N ALA A 73 4.54 7.43 13.05
CA ALA A 73 5.00 6.14 12.59
C ALA A 73 6.49 6.08 12.30
N TYR A 74 7.05 4.88 12.37
CA TYR A 74 8.40 4.58 11.92
C TYR A 74 8.50 3.15 11.41
N GLU A 75 9.53 2.88 10.60
CA GLU A 75 9.79 1.56 10.05
C GLU A 75 10.91 0.85 10.81
N CYS A 76 10.68 -0.43 11.06
CA CYS A 76 11.65 -1.39 11.56
C CYS A 76 11.97 -2.39 10.46
N HIS A 77 13.18 -2.28 9.90
CA HIS A 77 13.70 -3.26 8.96
C HIS A 77 14.06 -4.57 9.66
N ASN A 78 13.85 -5.69 9.01
CA ASN A 78 14.24 -6.99 9.54
C ASN A 78 14.44 -8.01 8.41
N MET A 79 15.63 -8.63 8.38
CA MET A 79 15.96 -9.64 7.36
C MET A 79 15.23 -10.96 7.60
N GLN A 80 15.07 -11.34 8.86
CA GLN A 80 14.51 -12.63 9.25
C GLN A 80 12.98 -12.66 9.17
N ASP A 81 12.31 -11.62 9.69
CA ASP A 81 10.86 -11.60 9.86
C ASP A 81 10.14 -10.69 8.85
N GLY A 82 10.91 -10.00 8.01
CA GLY A 82 10.41 -8.97 7.09
C GLY A 82 10.26 -7.61 7.75
N ASP A 83 10.16 -6.58 6.93
CA ASP A 83 10.03 -5.21 7.41
C ASP A 83 8.64 -4.93 7.97
N HIS A 84 8.59 -4.10 9.01
CA HIS A 84 7.35 -3.75 9.69
C HIS A 84 7.24 -2.26 9.94
N ASN A 85 6.08 -1.71 9.67
CA ASN A 85 5.72 -0.35 10.03
C ASN A 85 5.06 -0.32 11.42
N VAL A 86 5.57 0.55 12.28
CA VAL A 86 5.02 0.81 13.62
C VAL A 86 4.17 2.07 13.58
N TYR A 87 2.88 1.94 13.84
CA TYR A 87 1.93 3.05 13.89
C TYR A 87 1.54 3.31 15.33
N ASN A 88 1.92 4.48 15.86
CA ASN A 88 1.64 4.88 17.24
C ASN A 88 0.43 5.81 17.32
N PHE A 89 -0.51 5.46 18.17
CA PHE A 89 -1.68 6.29 18.48
C PHE A 89 -1.42 7.28 19.61
N ASP A 90 -0.28 7.18 20.27
CA ASP A 90 0.28 8.22 21.12
C ASP A 90 1.19 9.13 20.27
N PRO A 91 0.85 10.42 20.10
CA PRO A 91 1.62 11.35 19.28
C PRO A 91 2.99 11.70 19.88
N ARG A 92 3.29 11.26 21.10
CA ARG A 92 4.57 11.45 21.78
C ARG A 92 5.32 10.15 22.03
N ALA A 93 4.89 9.05 21.38
CA ALA A 93 5.57 7.78 21.52
C ALA A 93 7.05 7.87 21.07
N PRO A 94 7.99 7.26 21.81
CA PRO A 94 9.38 7.17 21.39
C PRO A 94 9.56 6.10 20.30
N ILE A 95 10.65 6.18 19.55
CA ILE A 95 11.18 5.04 18.81
C ILE A 95 11.70 4.02 19.82
N LEU A 96 11.18 2.79 19.77
CA LEU A 96 11.61 1.73 20.69
C LEU A 96 12.72 0.89 20.06
N GLU A 97 13.84 0.81 20.74
CA GLU A 97 14.89 -0.15 20.41
C GLU A 97 14.38 -1.58 20.65
N ALA A 98 14.62 -2.44 19.69
CA ALA A 98 14.21 -3.85 19.75
C ALA A 98 15.30 -4.73 19.12
N SER A 99 15.40 -5.97 19.58
CA SER A 99 16.34 -6.95 19.04
C SER A 99 15.74 -7.83 17.93
N SER A 100 14.41 -7.80 17.78
CA SER A 100 13.66 -8.55 16.78
C SER A 100 12.22 -8.02 16.70
N ILE A 101 11.46 -8.45 15.69
CA ILE A 101 10.03 -8.11 15.59
C ILE A 101 9.22 -8.64 16.77
N PRO A 102 9.39 -9.90 17.23
CA PRO A 102 8.73 -10.36 18.45
C PRO A 102 9.08 -9.52 19.70
N ASP A 103 10.33 -9.09 19.87
CA ASP A 103 10.73 -8.21 20.97
C ASP A 103 10.06 -6.83 20.88
N LEU A 104 9.97 -6.28 19.68
CA LEU A 104 9.27 -5.02 19.41
C LEU A 104 7.79 -5.13 19.79
N LYS A 105 7.09 -6.16 19.32
CA LYS A 105 5.70 -6.42 19.66
C LYS A 105 5.48 -6.55 21.17
N ARG A 106 6.34 -7.29 21.85
CA ARG A 106 6.29 -7.43 23.30
C ARG A 106 6.42 -6.08 24.04
N LYS A 107 7.32 -5.20 23.59
CA LYS A 107 7.51 -3.86 24.17
C LYS A 107 6.32 -2.92 23.91
N LEU A 108 5.57 -3.17 22.85
CA LEU A 108 4.40 -2.41 22.46
C LEU A 108 3.07 -2.99 22.96
N SER A 109 3.06 -4.17 23.62
CA SER A 109 1.85 -4.92 23.96
C SER A 109 0.83 -4.17 24.80
N GLU A 110 1.28 -3.23 25.66
CA GLU A 110 0.41 -2.41 26.50
C GLU A 110 0.17 -1.01 25.94
N LYS A 111 0.55 -0.76 24.70
CA LYS A 111 0.45 0.54 24.05
C LYS A 111 -0.55 0.51 22.90
N LYS A 112 -1.22 1.62 22.66
CA LYS A 112 -2.03 1.77 21.43
C LYS A 112 -1.08 1.93 20.23
N ALA A 113 -0.53 0.82 19.75
CA ALA A 113 0.39 0.78 18.61
C ALA A 113 0.15 -0.47 17.77
N LEU A 114 0.28 -0.34 16.45
CA LEU A 114 0.21 -1.43 15.50
C LEU A 114 1.58 -1.70 14.91
N VAL A 115 1.88 -2.95 14.62
CA VAL A 115 3.11 -3.43 13.99
C VAL A 115 2.73 -4.20 12.73
N ILE A 116 2.76 -3.54 11.60
CA ILE A 116 2.18 -4.02 10.36
C ILE A 116 3.28 -4.42 9.38
N PRO A 117 3.33 -5.68 8.94
CA PRO A 117 4.26 -6.10 7.91
C PRO A 117 3.90 -5.45 6.57
N HIS A 118 4.93 -5.04 5.82
CA HIS A 118 4.74 -4.46 4.51
C HIS A 118 5.67 -5.09 3.46
N HIS A 119 5.44 -4.82 2.18
CA HIS A 119 6.07 -5.45 1.00
C HIS A 119 6.43 -6.93 1.19
N MET A 120 5.51 -7.66 1.78
CA MET A 120 5.66 -9.01 2.32
C MET A 120 6.19 -10.06 1.32
N GLY A 121 5.90 -9.88 0.04
CA GLY A 121 6.19 -10.86 -1.00
C GLY A 121 7.66 -10.97 -1.40
N TYR A 122 8.61 -10.31 -0.75
CA TYR A 122 10.03 -10.60 -0.94
C TYR A 122 10.41 -11.95 -0.34
N ILE A 123 11.53 -12.50 -0.78
CA ILE A 123 12.05 -13.76 -0.21
C ILE A 123 12.45 -13.53 1.26
N ASN A 124 12.14 -14.48 2.12
CA ASN A 124 12.65 -14.48 3.49
C ASN A 124 14.20 -14.46 3.48
N GLY A 125 14.80 -13.70 4.38
CA GLY A 125 16.24 -13.39 4.36
C GLY A 125 16.62 -12.21 3.45
N TYR A 126 15.65 -11.68 2.67
CA TYR A 126 15.75 -10.44 1.90
C TYR A 126 14.63 -9.47 2.28
N ARG A 127 14.39 -9.34 3.60
CA ARG A 127 13.35 -8.48 4.15
C ARG A 127 11.91 -8.89 3.78
N GLY A 128 11.74 -10.11 3.25
CA GLY A 128 10.43 -10.71 3.00
C GLY A 128 9.82 -11.29 4.25
N PHE A 129 8.49 -11.32 4.31
CA PHE A 129 7.77 -11.72 5.50
C PHE A 129 7.86 -13.22 5.78
N ASN A 130 8.01 -13.55 7.06
CA ASN A 130 8.02 -14.92 7.56
C ASN A 130 6.72 -15.23 8.32
N TRP A 131 5.86 -16.04 7.73
CA TRP A 131 4.60 -16.44 8.36
C TRP A 131 4.78 -17.28 9.63
N ASP A 132 5.95 -17.87 9.86
CA ASP A 132 6.21 -18.62 11.10
C ASP A 132 6.37 -17.69 12.31
N SER A 133 6.69 -16.41 12.07
CA SER A 133 6.76 -15.37 13.10
C SER A 133 5.47 -14.57 13.26
N PHE A 134 4.44 -14.84 12.44
CA PHE A 134 3.16 -14.15 12.54
C PHE A 134 2.39 -14.62 13.79
N VAL A 135 2.05 -13.67 14.63
CA VAL A 135 1.20 -13.89 15.79
C VAL A 135 -0.10 -13.09 15.56
N GLU A 136 -1.20 -13.80 15.48
CA GLU A 136 -2.52 -13.16 15.46
C GLU A 136 -2.73 -12.35 16.74
N GLY A 137 -3.32 -11.18 16.60
CA GLY A 137 -3.63 -10.35 17.74
C GLY A 137 -3.72 -8.87 17.45
N ASP A 138 -3.88 -8.11 18.46
CA ASP A 138 -4.25 -6.70 18.42
C ASP A 138 -3.24 -5.80 17.72
N GLN A 139 -1.95 -6.18 17.74
CA GLN A 139 -0.90 -5.36 17.14
C GLN A 139 -0.73 -5.56 15.63
N THR A 140 -1.28 -6.64 15.06
CA THR A 140 -1.21 -6.93 13.62
C THR A 140 -2.60 -7.36 13.12
N PRO A 141 -3.60 -6.48 13.20
CA PRO A 141 -4.95 -6.81 12.77
C PRO A 141 -5.09 -6.94 11.24
N PHE A 142 -4.17 -6.37 10.48
CA PHE A 142 -4.13 -6.42 9.03
C PHE A 142 -2.68 -6.40 8.51
N ILE A 143 -2.52 -6.64 7.22
CA ILE A 143 -1.24 -6.69 6.54
C ILE A 143 -1.28 -5.83 5.28
N GLU A 144 -0.13 -5.36 4.81
CA GLU A 144 -0.04 -4.65 3.54
C GLU A 144 0.11 -5.62 2.37
N ILE A 145 -0.82 -5.54 1.42
CA ILE A 145 -0.80 -6.38 0.23
C ILE A 145 -0.35 -5.65 -1.03
N TYR A 146 -0.26 -4.33 -1.01
CA TYR A 146 0.11 -3.55 -2.18
C TYR A 146 0.76 -2.22 -1.81
N SER A 147 1.83 -1.89 -2.49
CA SER A 147 2.51 -0.60 -2.45
C SER A 147 3.25 -0.35 -3.76
N ARG A 148 4.16 0.63 -3.80
CA ARG A 148 5.09 0.80 -4.93
C ARG A 148 5.95 -0.45 -5.21
N HIS A 149 6.15 -1.31 -4.22
CA HIS A 149 6.84 -2.59 -4.38
C HIS A 149 5.98 -3.67 -5.05
N GLY A 150 4.80 -3.32 -5.53
CA GLY A 150 3.88 -4.22 -6.21
C GLY A 150 2.98 -5.00 -5.26
N CYS A 151 2.38 -6.04 -5.80
CA CYS A 151 1.39 -6.83 -5.09
C CYS A 151 2.04 -7.93 -4.24
N SER A 152 1.59 -8.09 -3.01
CA SER A 152 1.91 -9.19 -2.11
C SER A 152 0.67 -9.98 -1.69
N GLU A 153 -0.48 -9.78 -2.36
CA GLU A 153 -1.68 -10.58 -2.13
C GLU A 153 -1.49 -12.01 -2.62
N THR A 154 -1.09 -12.14 -3.88
CA THR A 154 -0.82 -13.39 -4.58
C THR A 154 0.10 -13.12 -5.77
N ASP A 155 0.80 -14.14 -6.25
CA ASP A 155 1.58 -14.08 -7.50
C ASP A 155 0.74 -14.37 -8.76
N LEU A 156 -0.52 -14.74 -8.58
CA LEU A 156 -1.47 -15.05 -9.67
C LEU A 156 -2.44 -13.90 -9.97
N GLY A 157 -2.30 -12.78 -9.29
CA GLY A 157 -3.18 -11.62 -9.43
C GLY A 157 -2.87 -10.74 -10.66
N PRO A 158 -3.72 -9.76 -10.95
CA PRO A 158 -3.52 -8.84 -12.07
C PRO A 158 -2.41 -7.82 -11.84
N TYR A 159 -1.92 -7.70 -10.61
CA TYR A 159 -0.84 -6.79 -10.25
C TYR A 159 0.44 -7.58 -9.98
N PRO A 160 1.57 -7.19 -10.59
CA PRO A 160 2.80 -7.95 -10.45
C PRO A 160 3.44 -7.78 -9.08
N MET A 161 4.17 -8.80 -8.66
CA MET A 161 5.18 -8.72 -7.62
C MET A 161 6.43 -8.08 -8.22
N LEU A 162 6.83 -6.90 -7.76
CA LEU A 162 7.99 -6.20 -8.29
C LEU A 162 9.27 -6.63 -7.56
N HIS A 163 10.41 -6.59 -8.25
CA HIS A 163 11.68 -7.14 -7.78
C HIS A 163 12.75 -6.05 -7.52
N ASP A 164 12.33 -4.86 -7.18
CA ASP A 164 13.20 -3.69 -7.06
C ASP A 164 14.18 -3.75 -5.87
N MET A 165 13.82 -4.45 -4.78
CA MET A 165 14.75 -4.68 -3.65
C MET A 165 15.39 -6.07 -3.63
N GLY A 166 14.85 -7.01 -4.36
CA GLY A 166 15.35 -8.39 -4.36
C GLY A 166 14.34 -9.39 -4.93
N PRO A 167 14.66 -10.69 -4.85
CA PRO A 167 13.77 -11.72 -5.39
C PRO A 167 12.47 -11.79 -4.58
N ARG A 168 11.37 -12.09 -5.29
CA ARG A 168 10.05 -12.28 -4.71
C ARG A 168 9.75 -13.76 -4.53
N SER A 169 8.87 -14.04 -3.58
CA SER A 169 8.42 -15.38 -3.26
C SER A 169 6.93 -15.40 -2.97
N HIS A 170 6.23 -16.40 -3.50
CA HIS A 170 4.84 -16.69 -3.15
C HIS A 170 4.68 -16.96 -1.64
N GLU A 171 5.70 -17.51 -0.98
CA GLU A 171 5.64 -17.90 0.43
C GLU A 171 5.36 -16.72 1.38
N GLY A 172 5.79 -15.50 1.02
CA GLY A 172 5.50 -14.28 1.79
C GLY A 172 4.12 -13.67 1.52
N THR A 173 3.32 -14.19 0.57
CA THR A 173 2.05 -13.57 0.18
C THR A 173 0.93 -13.74 1.21
N ALA A 174 -0.07 -12.85 1.14
CA ALA A 174 -1.29 -12.95 1.92
C ALA A 174 -2.04 -14.26 1.67
N GLU A 175 -2.05 -14.75 0.43
CA GLU A 175 -2.67 -16.02 0.08
C GLU A 175 -2.05 -17.18 0.88
N THR A 176 -0.74 -17.19 1.05
CA THR A 176 -0.05 -18.20 1.88
C THR A 176 -0.47 -18.10 3.34
N GLY A 177 -0.57 -16.90 3.90
CA GLY A 177 -1.08 -16.71 5.26
C GLY A 177 -2.50 -17.24 5.46
N LEU A 178 -3.40 -16.94 4.53
CA LEU A 178 -4.77 -17.47 4.57
C LEU A 178 -4.82 -18.99 4.45
N ARG A 179 -3.97 -19.60 3.61
CA ARG A 179 -3.86 -21.06 3.50
C ARG A 179 -3.35 -21.72 4.77
N ARG A 180 -2.50 -21.03 5.54
CA ARG A 180 -2.02 -21.47 6.85
C ARG A 180 -3.07 -21.27 7.96
N GLY A 181 -4.19 -20.63 7.66
CA GLY A 181 -5.31 -20.41 8.58
C GLY A 181 -5.23 -19.11 9.38
N HIS A 182 -4.27 -18.22 9.09
CA HIS A 182 -4.17 -16.92 9.76
C HIS A 182 -5.32 -16.01 9.37
N LYS A 183 -5.70 -15.11 10.30
CA LYS A 183 -6.81 -14.18 10.15
C LYS A 183 -6.28 -12.75 10.24
N PHE A 184 -6.52 -11.96 9.21
CA PHE A 184 -6.08 -10.57 9.11
C PHE A 184 -6.93 -9.82 8.10
N GLY A 185 -6.97 -8.49 8.23
CA GLY A 185 -7.44 -7.59 7.18
C GLY A 185 -6.34 -7.35 6.14
N MET A 186 -6.70 -6.72 5.03
CA MET A 186 -5.76 -6.39 3.96
C MET A 186 -5.80 -4.90 3.68
N MET A 187 -4.64 -4.26 3.62
CA MET A 187 -4.51 -2.85 3.28
C MET A 187 -3.49 -2.64 2.15
N ALA A 188 -3.45 -1.43 1.64
CA ALA A 188 -2.41 -0.95 0.75
C ALA A 188 -1.86 0.38 1.27
N SER A 189 -0.62 0.68 0.94
CA SER A 189 0.03 1.96 1.23
C SER A 189 0.82 2.45 0.02
N THR A 190 1.33 3.67 0.07
CA THR A 190 2.15 4.15 -1.04
C THR A 190 3.56 3.63 -0.99
N ASP A 191 4.16 3.57 0.19
CA ASP A 191 5.58 3.33 0.38
C ASP A 191 6.45 4.25 -0.52
N GLN A 192 5.99 5.49 -0.67
CA GLN A 192 6.51 6.45 -1.62
C GLN A 192 7.64 7.28 -0.98
N HIS A 193 8.86 7.17 -1.52
CA HIS A 193 10.05 7.83 -0.99
C HIS A 193 10.24 9.28 -1.45
N GLY A 194 9.41 9.77 -2.35
CA GLY A 194 9.48 11.15 -2.87
C GLY A 194 8.71 12.19 -2.07
N GLY A 195 8.04 11.80 -0.98
CA GLY A 195 7.26 12.74 -0.17
C GLY A 195 5.88 13.07 -0.71
N TYR A 196 5.27 12.16 -1.47
CA TYR A 196 3.92 12.31 -2.04
C TYR A 196 2.95 11.26 -1.50
N PRO A 197 2.49 11.35 -0.24
CA PRO A 197 1.53 10.41 0.32
C PRO A 197 0.24 10.37 -0.50
N GLY A 198 -0.24 9.16 -0.78
CA GLY A 198 -1.44 8.97 -1.59
C GLY A 198 -1.26 9.22 -3.08
N SER A 199 -0.02 9.15 -3.59
CA SER A 199 0.29 9.28 -5.02
C SER A 199 -0.47 8.28 -5.88
N TYR A 200 -0.75 8.68 -7.12
CA TYR A 200 -1.48 7.85 -8.06
C TYR A 200 -0.69 6.59 -8.43
N GLY A 201 -1.42 5.48 -8.53
CA GLY A 201 -0.83 4.18 -8.88
C GLY A 201 -0.13 3.45 -7.74
N ASP A 202 0.15 4.14 -6.63
CA ASP A 202 0.59 3.55 -5.38
C ASP A 202 -0.61 3.22 -4.47
N GLY A 203 -0.41 2.39 -3.45
CA GLY A 203 -1.50 1.92 -2.62
C GLY A 203 -2.11 2.98 -1.71
N ARG A 204 -3.36 2.78 -1.36
CA ARG A 204 -4.08 3.52 -0.31
C ARG A 204 -4.90 2.56 0.53
N ILE A 205 -5.06 2.87 1.80
CA ILE A 205 -5.96 2.17 2.70
C ILE A 205 -7.32 2.85 2.71
N GLY A 206 -8.41 2.08 2.56
CA GLY A 206 -9.76 2.51 2.90
C GLY A 206 -10.17 1.95 4.25
N VAL A 207 -10.89 2.74 5.04
CA VAL A 207 -11.31 2.37 6.40
C VAL A 207 -12.77 2.73 6.63
N TRP A 208 -13.53 1.80 7.20
CA TRP A 208 -14.89 2.06 7.66
C TRP A 208 -14.88 2.39 9.15
N ALA A 209 -14.85 3.67 9.47
CA ALA A 209 -14.91 4.21 10.81
C ALA A 209 -16.19 5.04 11.00
N LYS A 210 -16.62 5.20 12.25
CA LYS A 210 -17.83 5.98 12.58
C LYS A 210 -17.62 7.48 12.34
N ASP A 211 -16.46 7.96 12.74
CA ASP A 211 -16.06 9.36 12.66
C ASP A 211 -14.58 9.45 12.28
N LEU A 212 -14.12 10.62 11.86
CA LEU A 212 -12.70 10.88 11.62
C LEU A 212 -12.02 11.34 12.92
N THR A 213 -11.81 10.40 13.84
CA THR A 213 -11.07 10.59 15.10
C THR A 213 -10.09 9.44 15.33
N MET A 214 -9.07 9.66 16.16
CA MET A 214 -8.09 8.62 16.46
C MET A 214 -8.70 7.40 17.15
N ASP A 215 -9.68 7.60 18.02
CA ASP A 215 -10.32 6.49 18.75
C ASP A 215 -11.20 5.63 17.83
N THR A 216 -11.98 6.23 16.94
CA THR A 216 -12.81 5.48 15.98
C THR A 216 -11.97 4.83 14.88
N LEU A 217 -10.84 5.45 14.50
CA LEU A 217 -9.88 4.85 13.59
C LEU A 217 -9.19 3.63 14.22
N TRP A 218 -8.80 3.75 15.51
CA TRP A 218 -8.24 2.63 16.27
C TRP A 218 -9.22 1.46 16.36
N GLU A 219 -10.49 1.73 16.72
CA GLU A 219 -11.54 0.71 16.76
C GLU A 219 -11.72 0.01 15.40
N ALA A 220 -11.77 0.79 14.32
CA ALA A 220 -11.93 0.26 12.97
C ALA A 220 -10.74 -0.62 12.53
N PHE A 221 -9.53 -0.23 12.91
CA PHE A 221 -8.32 -1.00 12.64
C PHE A 221 -8.32 -2.34 13.38
N LEU A 222 -8.63 -2.34 14.68
CA LEU A 222 -8.73 -3.59 15.44
C LEU A 222 -9.86 -4.51 14.94
N ALA A 223 -10.95 -3.93 14.46
CA ALA A 223 -12.05 -4.66 13.85
C ALA A 223 -11.76 -5.08 12.40
N ARG A 224 -10.56 -4.80 11.85
CA ARG A 224 -10.16 -5.14 10.48
C ARG A 224 -11.11 -4.58 9.40
N ARG A 225 -11.79 -3.45 9.68
CA ARG A 225 -12.69 -2.78 8.73
C ARG A 225 -11.89 -1.95 7.73
N VAL A 226 -10.94 -2.61 7.09
CA VAL A 226 -9.97 -2.01 6.17
C VAL A 226 -9.94 -2.73 4.84
N TYR A 227 -9.56 -2.03 3.80
CA TYR A 227 -9.28 -2.61 2.49
C TYR A 227 -8.18 -1.83 1.77
N GLY A 228 -7.53 -2.46 0.81
CA GLY A 228 -6.53 -1.84 -0.04
C GLY A 228 -7.11 -1.34 -1.35
N SER A 229 -6.59 -0.21 -1.83
CA SER A 229 -6.82 0.31 -3.18
C SER A 229 -5.48 0.62 -3.84
N THR A 230 -5.40 0.42 -5.16
CA THR A 230 -4.18 0.64 -5.96
C THR A 230 -4.08 2.08 -6.49
N GLY A 231 -4.39 3.05 -5.65
CA GLY A 231 -4.22 4.48 -5.93
C GLY A 231 -5.47 5.21 -6.40
N GLU A 232 -6.48 4.52 -6.90
CA GLU A 232 -7.80 5.12 -7.15
C GLU A 232 -8.61 5.16 -5.86
N LYS A 233 -9.47 6.19 -5.72
CA LYS A 233 -10.43 6.25 -4.61
C LYS A 233 -11.62 5.34 -4.93
N ILE A 234 -11.51 4.08 -4.53
CA ILE A 234 -12.60 3.11 -4.62
C ILE A 234 -13.23 2.99 -3.24
N ILE A 235 -14.56 3.15 -3.17
CA ILE A 235 -15.34 2.82 -1.97
C ILE A 235 -15.75 1.37 -2.11
N LEU A 236 -15.37 0.53 -1.17
CA LEU A 236 -15.72 -0.88 -1.12
C LEU A 236 -16.47 -1.20 0.19
N ASP A 237 -17.75 -1.53 0.09
CA ASP A 237 -18.55 -2.10 1.18
C ASP A 237 -18.83 -3.57 0.85
N PHE A 238 -18.23 -4.46 1.60
CA PHE A 238 -18.39 -5.91 1.45
C PHE A 238 -18.86 -6.53 2.76
N ARG A 239 -19.97 -7.26 2.68
CA ARG A 239 -20.60 -7.87 3.85
C ARG A 239 -21.01 -9.32 3.60
N LEU A 240 -20.89 -10.11 4.64
CA LEU A 240 -21.41 -11.47 4.69
C LEU A 240 -22.54 -11.53 5.74
N ASN A 241 -23.76 -11.87 5.33
CA ASN A 241 -24.95 -11.87 6.22
C ASN A 241 -25.13 -10.55 6.99
N ASN A 242 -24.91 -9.41 6.31
CA ASN A 242 -24.90 -8.05 6.86
C ASN A 242 -23.78 -7.72 7.86
N VAL A 243 -22.85 -8.63 8.13
CA VAL A 243 -21.68 -8.39 8.96
C VAL A 243 -20.57 -7.78 8.12
N TRP A 244 -19.88 -6.79 8.68
CA TRP A 244 -18.83 -6.05 8.00
C TRP A 244 -17.62 -6.93 7.63
N MET A 245 -16.90 -6.49 6.58
CA MET A 245 -15.57 -7.05 6.28
C MET A 245 -14.67 -7.01 7.51
N GLY A 246 -13.80 -8.00 7.65
CA GLY A 246 -12.85 -8.12 8.76
C GLY A 246 -13.38 -8.89 9.97
N GLU A 247 -14.69 -9.04 10.13
CA GLU A 247 -15.29 -9.75 11.26
C GLU A 247 -15.35 -11.26 11.03
N GLU A 248 -15.42 -12.00 12.12
CA GLU A 248 -15.60 -13.46 12.14
C GLU A 248 -17.03 -13.79 12.53
N ILE A 249 -17.68 -14.63 11.73
CA ILE A 249 -19.04 -15.04 12.00
C ILE A 249 -19.23 -16.55 11.83
N GLU A 250 -20.07 -17.13 12.67
CA GLU A 250 -20.59 -18.47 12.44
C GLU A 250 -21.77 -18.40 11.48
N THR A 251 -21.74 -19.20 10.42
CA THR A 251 -22.82 -19.23 9.44
C THR A 251 -23.28 -20.65 9.15
N GLY A 252 -24.57 -20.82 8.91
CA GLY A 252 -25.12 -22.05 8.36
C GLY A 252 -24.75 -22.25 6.87
N SER A 253 -25.46 -23.13 6.20
CA SER A 253 -25.27 -23.42 4.76
C SER A 253 -25.60 -22.24 3.84
N ARG A 254 -26.48 -21.35 4.27
CA ARG A 254 -26.90 -20.18 3.51
C ARG A 254 -26.04 -18.97 3.86
N ARG A 255 -25.45 -18.34 2.84
CA ARG A 255 -24.59 -17.16 2.99
C ARG A 255 -25.02 -16.10 1.99
N GLY A 256 -25.44 -14.95 2.51
CA GLY A 256 -25.77 -13.78 1.70
C GLY A 256 -24.56 -12.87 1.61
N LEU A 257 -24.04 -12.63 0.41
CA LEU A 257 -23.02 -11.64 0.15
C LEU A 257 -23.69 -10.34 -0.33
N SER A 258 -23.23 -9.21 0.22
CA SER A 258 -23.58 -7.88 -0.26
C SER A 258 -22.29 -7.13 -0.58
N LEU A 259 -22.23 -6.58 -1.78
CA LEU A 259 -21.08 -5.83 -2.24
C LEU A 259 -21.55 -4.53 -2.90
N ARG A 260 -20.93 -3.43 -2.52
CA ARG A 260 -21.01 -2.14 -3.19
C ARG A 260 -19.59 -1.66 -3.48
N ALA A 261 -19.31 -1.42 -4.75
CA ALA A 261 -18.06 -0.82 -5.18
C ALA A 261 -18.36 0.44 -5.98
N GLU A 262 -17.73 1.56 -5.60
CA GLU A 262 -17.83 2.83 -6.30
C GLU A 262 -16.43 3.34 -6.61
N GLY A 263 -16.15 3.58 -7.87
CA GLY A 263 -14.90 4.15 -8.35
C GLY A 263 -15.12 5.52 -9.01
N ASN A 264 -14.04 6.23 -9.25
CA ASN A 264 -14.06 7.48 -10.02
C ASN A 264 -14.16 7.21 -11.54
N ASP A 265 -14.05 5.96 -11.95
CA ASP A 265 -14.15 5.50 -13.33
C ASP A 265 -14.93 4.18 -13.39
N LEU A 266 -15.14 3.68 -14.60
CA LEU A 266 -15.87 2.43 -14.82
C LEU A 266 -15.18 1.27 -14.11
N ILE A 267 -16.00 0.40 -13.50
CA ILE A 267 -15.54 -0.84 -12.90
C ILE A 267 -15.64 -1.93 -13.98
N ASP A 268 -14.51 -2.45 -14.40
CA ASP A 268 -14.42 -3.46 -15.44
C ASP A 268 -15.03 -4.80 -14.99
N TYR A 269 -14.68 -5.24 -13.79
CA TYR A 269 -15.25 -6.45 -13.21
C TYR A 269 -15.14 -6.46 -11.69
N VAL A 270 -15.93 -7.35 -11.09
CA VAL A 270 -15.84 -7.71 -9.67
C VAL A 270 -15.66 -9.22 -9.57
N GLU A 271 -14.71 -9.66 -8.76
CA GLU A 271 -14.49 -11.07 -8.46
C GLU A 271 -14.70 -11.34 -6.97
N ILE A 272 -15.40 -12.43 -6.68
CA ILE A 272 -15.51 -12.97 -5.33
C ILE A 272 -14.53 -14.13 -5.19
N ILE A 273 -13.57 -13.94 -4.32
CA ILE A 273 -12.54 -14.94 -4.02
C ILE A 273 -12.86 -15.59 -2.67
N LYS A 274 -12.84 -16.91 -2.63
CA LYS A 274 -12.98 -17.68 -1.39
C LYS A 274 -11.92 -18.76 -1.33
N ASN A 275 -11.15 -18.78 -0.24
CA ASN A 275 -10.09 -19.77 -0.03
C ASN A 275 -9.10 -19.82 -1.22
N GLY A 276 -8.68 -18.66 -1.72
CA GLY A 276 -7.78 -18.53 -2.87
C GLY A 276 -8.38 -18.94 -4.23
N ARG A 277 -9.69 -19.17 -4.31
CA ARG A 277 -10.37 -19.55 -5.56
C ARG A 277 -11.46 -18.56 -5.90
N ARG A 278 -11.51 -18.18 -7.16
CA ARG A 278 -12.60 -17.38 -7.68
C ARG A 278 -13.91 -18.18 -7.65
N LEU A 279 -14.91 -17.69 -6.91
CA LEU A 279 -16.25 -18.22 -6.87
C LEU A 279 -17.12 -17.64 -7.98
N GLU A 280 -17.02 -16.34 -8.19
CA GLU A 280 -17.88 -15.58 -9.10
C GLU A 280 -17.08 -14.47 -9.74
N ARG A 281 -17.39 -14.16 -10.97
CA ARG A 281 -16.95 -12.96 -11.68
C ARG A 281 -18.15 -12.30 -12.33
N MET A 282 -18.37 -11.08 -11.94
CA MET A 282 -19.35 -10.20 -12.54
C MET A 282 -18.62 -9.23 -13.46
N ASN A 283 -18.78 -9.39 -14.74
CA ASN A 283 -18.29 -8.41 -15.70
C ASN A 283 -19.30 -7.28 -15.79
N GLY A 284 -18.80 -6.08 -15.85
CA GLY A 284 -19.64 -4.94 -15.86
C GLY A 284 -20.43 -4.73 -17.16
N PRO A 285 -21.58 -4.07 -17.09
CA PRO A 285 -22.25 -3.44 -18.23
C PRO A 285 -21.66 -2.07 -18.47
N PHE A 286 -20.48 -1.92 -18.62
CA PHE A 286 -19.80 -0.86 -17.92
C PHE A 286 -19.32 0.21 -18.86
N LEU A 287 -19.74 0.05 -20.08
CA LEU A 287 -19.86 1.16 -21.00
C LEU A 287 -21.32 1.61 -20.93
N PRO A 288 -21.62 2.86 -20.57
CA PRO A 288 -22.94 3.36 -20.79
C PRO A 288 -23.27 3.04 -22.24
N GLU A 289 -24.44 2.45 -22.50
CA GLU A 289 -24.96 2.41 -23.85
C GLU A 289 -24.90 3.85 -24.35
N VAL A 290 -23.95 4.13 -25.24
CA VAL A 290 -23.89 5.43 -25.90
C VAL A 290 -25.08 5.44 -26.84
N PRO A 291 -26.15 6.18 -26.56
CA PRO A 291 -27.34 6.16 -27.38
C PRO A 291 -26.95 6.53 -28.80
N GLY A 292 -26.96 5.55 -29.70
CA GLY A 292 -26.89 5.78 -31.15
C GLY A 292 -25.51 6.01 -31.75
N GLY A 293 -24.42 5.59 -31.11
CA GLY A 293 -23.07 5.78 -31.65
C GLY A 293 -22.24 4.50 -31.72
N ASP A 294 -21.52 4.31 -32.82
CA ASP A 294 -20.52 3.25 -32.99
C ASP A 294 -19.22 3.52 -32.23
N HIS A 295 -19.22 4.51 -31.32
CA HIS A 295 -18.01 4.93 -30.58
C HIS A 295 -18.12 4.59 -29.10
N VAL A 296 -17.03 4.04 -28.59
CA VAL A 296 -16.85 3.70 -27.16
C VAL A 296 -15.76 4.59 -26.60
N ARG A 297 -16.01 5.22 -25.43
CA ARG A 297 -14.97 5.89 -24.67
C ARG A 297 -14.34 4.89 -23.71
N ALA A 298 -13.05 4.65 -23.84
CA ALA A 298 -12.29 3.75 -23.00
C ALA A 298 -11.09 4.45 -22.38
N LYS A 299 -10.68 4.01 -21.20
CA LYS A 299 -9.44 4.40 -20.55
C LYS A 299 -8.46 3.22 -20.66
N VAL A 300 -7.29 3.49 -21.19
CA VAL A 300 -6.24 2.50 -21.36
C VAL A 300 -5.04 2.92 -20.52
N ARG A 301 -4.55 2.02 -19.66
CA ARG A 301 -3.28 2.17 -18.97
C ARG A 301 -2.22 1.40 -19.71
N VAL A 302 -1.11 2.05 -19.99
CA VAL A 302 0.08 1.42 -20.57
C VAL A 302 1.20 1.57 -19.54
N GLU A 303 1.81 0.46 -19.16
CA GLU A 303 2.92 0.43 -18.20
C GLU A 303 4.16 -0.12 -18.91
N TRP A 304 5.29 0.56 -18.75
CA TRP A 304 6.60 0.09 -19.17
C TRP A 304 7.67 0.69 -18.25
N GLY A 305 8.87 0.22 -18.39
CA GLY A 305 9.97 0.61 -17.52
C GLY A 305 10.64 -0.63 -16.98
N TRP A 306 11.36 -0.58 -15.93
CA TRP A 306 12.19 -1.60 -15.28
C TRP A 306 13.55 -1.75 -15.93
N ASN A 307 14.52 -1.22 -15.23
CA ASN A 307 15.91 -1.56 -15.45
C ASN A 307 16.38 -2.47 -14.32
N LYS A 308 17.08 -3.55 -14.67
CA LYS A 308 17.73 -4.44 -13.69
C LYS A 308 19.11 -3.92 -13.29
N ASP A 309 19.65 -3.02 -14.08
CA ASP A 309 20.99 -2.51 -13.90
C ASP A 309 20.94 -1.16 -13.19
N GLU A 310 21.97 -0.85 -12.42
CA GLU A 310 22.17 0.48 -11.86
C GLU A 310 22.38 1.49 -13.00
N GLY A 311 21.48 2.46 -13.14
CA GLY A 311 21.58 3.49 -14.14
C GLY A 311 20.24 4.00 -14.66
N TYR A 312 20.31 4.98 -15.52
CA TYR A 312 19.16 5.53 -16.23
C TYR A 312 18.89 4.74 -17.50
N THR A 313 17.64 4.39 -17.70
CA THR A 313 17.13 3.93 -18.99
C THR A 313 16.20 4.99 -19.55
N GLU A 314 16.53 5.51 -20.71
CA GLU A 314 15.62 6.35 -21.47
C GLU A 314 14.60 5.46 -22.19
N TRP A 315 13.33 5.78 -22.00
CA TRP A 315 12.25 5.08 -22.65
C TRP A 315 11.51 6.04 -23.58
N GLU A 316 11.30 5.60 -24.78
CA GLU A 316 10.45 6.25 -25.75
C GLU A 316 9.26 5.32 -26.04
N GLY A 317 8.05 5.83 -25.87
CA GLY A 317 6.85 5.07 -26.14
C GLY A 317 5.90 5.86 -27.04
N SER A 318 5.24 5.17 -27.95
CA SER A 318 4.17 5.75 -28.75
C SER A 318 2.92 4.90 -28.65
N LEU A 319 1.77 5.57 -28.60
CA LEU A 319 0.45 4.95 -28.63
C LEU A 319 -0.26 5.47 -29.88
N GLU A 320 -0.68 4.56 -30.74
CA GLU A 320 -1.42 4.85 -31.95
C GLU A 320 -2.74 4.08 -31.95
N LEU A 321 -3.84 4.77 -32.20
CA LEU A 321 -5.13 4.14 -32.44
C LEU A 321 -5.33 3.91 -33.94
N THR A 322 -5.77 2.71 -34.30
CA THR A 322 -6.11 2.39 -35.70
C THR A 322 -7.43 3.06 -36.13
N ASP A 323 -8.29 3.34 -35.17
CA ASP A 323 -9.55 4.05 -35.35
C ASP A 323 -9.90 4.78 -34.03
N GLY A 324 -10.49 5.98 -34.15
CA GLY A 324 -10.85 6.80 -33.00
C GLY A 324 -9.88 7.94 -32.70
N ALA A 325 -10.07 8.58 -31.54
CA ALA A 325 -9.26 9.72 -31.10
C ALA A 325 -8.79 9.55 -29.65
N ILE A 326 -7.58 9.97 -29.36
CA ILE A 326 -7.07 10.09 -27.99
C ILE A 326 -7.53 11.42 -27.42
N LEU A 327 -8.47 11.36 -26.47
CA LEU A 327 -9.08 12.56 -25.89
C LEU A 327 -8.20 13.21 -24.83
N SER A 328 -7.43 12.43 -24.11
CA SER A 328 -6.48 12.92 -23.11
C SER A 328 -5.43 11.84 -22.79
N ALA A 329 -4.26 12.29 -22.34
CA ALA A 329 -3.26 11.42 -21.76
C ALA A 329 -2.84 11.99 -20.40
N THR A 330 -2.82 11.14 -19.39
CA THR A 330 -2.40 11.52 -18.04
C THR A 330 -1.21 10.67 -17.64
N PRO A 331 -0.07 11.28 -17.34
CA PRO A 331 1.08 10.55 -16.87
C PRO A 331 0.86 10.00 -15.46
N CYS A 332 1.31 8.79 -15.21
CA CYS A 332 1.18 8.07 -13.95
C CYS A 332 2.55 7.55 -13.54
N PHE A 333 3.39 8.37 -12.93
CA PHE A 333 4.75 7.94 -12.58
C PHE A 333 4.80 7.28 -11.22
N ARG A 334 5.68 6.29 -11.13
CA ARG A 334 6.10 5.63 -9.89
C ARG A 334 7.60 5.82 -9.72
N GLY A 335 8.05 5.91 -8.50
CA GLY A 335 9.47 5.92 -8.15
C GLY A 335 10.09 7.30 -8.03
N LEU A 336 11.40 7.31 -7.88
CA LEU A 336 12.25 8.48 -7.72
C LEU A 336 13.31 8.51 -8.82
N PRO A 337 13.67 9.71 -9.32
CA PRO A 337 12.92 10.96 -9.18
C PRO A 337 11.63 10.93 -10.00
N VAL A 338 10.58 11.56 -9.49
CA VAL A 338 9.39 11.82 -10.28
C VAL A 338 9.72 12.93 -11.27
N THR A 339 9.92 12.57 -12.51
CA THR A 339 10.04 13.54 -13.60
C THR A 339 8.67 13.76 -14.22
N SER A 340 8.27 15.00 -14.35
CA SER A 340 7.06 15.32 -15.13
C SER A 340 7.35 15.07 -16.60
N PRO A 341 6.57 14.22 -17.29
CA PRO A 341 6.76 13.98 -18.69
C PRO A 341 6.37 15.22 -19.50
N GLN A 342 6.99 15.37 -20.61
CA GLN A 342 6.47 16.22 -21.64
C GLN A 342 5.41 15.44 -22.41
N THR A 343 4.17 15.91 -22.40
CA THR A 343 3.11 15.36 -23.23
C THR A 343 2.95 16.24 -24.46
N GLY A 344 3.17 15.66 -25.63
CA GLY A 344 2.83 16.27 -26.90
C GLY A 344 1.64 15.55 -27.51
N LEU A 345 0.61 16.29 -27.87
CA LEU A 345 -0.47 15.80 -28.75
C LEU A 345 -0.09 16.21 -30.17
N GLU A 346 0.43 15.29 -30.96
CA GLU A 346 0.79 15.59 -32.36
C GLU A 346 -0.42 15.54 -33.30
N HIS A 347 -1.33 14.58 -33.03
CA HIS A 347 -2.57 14.38 -33.78
C HIS A 347 -3.66 13.90 -32.83
N GLU A 348 -4.90 13.99 -33.25
CA GLU A 348 -6.04 13.49 -32.48
C GLU A 348 -5.95 12.00 -32.11
N THR A 349 -5.12 11.25 -32.82
CA THR A 349 -4.93 9.79 -32.64
C THR A 349 -3.55 9.41 -32.10
N ARG A 350 -2.63 10.36 -31.93
CA ARG A 350 -1.26 10.09 -31.44
C ARG A 350 -0.96 10.88 -30.20
N VAL A 351 -0.45 10.20 -29.20
CA VAL A 351 0.13 10.82 -28.00
C VAL A 351 1.60 10.42 -27.94
N TRP A 352 2.45 11.42 -27.89
CA TRP A 352 3.87 11.25 -27.69
C TRP A 352 4.19 11.54 -26.24
N LEU A 353 4.82 10.61 -25.55
CA LEU A 353 5.24 10.73 -24.16
C LEU A 353 6.75 10.53 -24.08
N PRO A 354 7.57 11.57 -24.33
CA PRO A 354 8.98 11.48 -23.98
C PRO A 354 9.08 11.45 -22.44
N LEU A 355 9.78 10.47 -21.94
CA LEU A 355 9.99 10.23 -20.50
C LEU A 355 11.28 10.90 -20.05
#